data_106e091261bb2dbfe9c067b0da686350
#
_entry.id   106e091261bb2dbfe9c067b0da686350
#
_cell.length_a   1.000
_cell.length_b   1.000
_cell.length_c   1.000
_cell.angle_alpha   90.00
_cell.angle_beta   90.00
_cell.angle_gamma   90.00
#
_symmetry.space_group_name_H-M   'P 1'
#
loop_
_entity.id
_entity.type
_entity.pdbx_description
1 polymer ?
#
loop_
_entity_poly.entity_id
_entity_poly.type
_entity_poly.pdbx_seq_one_letter_code
_entity_poly.pdbx_strand_id
1 'polypeptide(L)'
;MLTLYSYPELFGVADNNGYGLKVYAFLKLARVPFVHEHVFDASAAPRGQLPYVVDDGETIGDSETIIAHAIAKYRLTIDAALSPEQRRTNHLVTRMLDDLYWVMSYSRWKDDRYYPAFRDAFIAQHKQIDADGFEKAKAYNSQRYHFQGIGRYRCRHLRLHREYLLLSDPDAAEDVR
;
A
#
# COMPACT_ATOMS: atom_id res chain seq x y z
N MET A 1 -4.69 -21.47 10.65
CA MET A 1 -3.62 -21.10 9.67
C MET A 1 -4.01 -19.78 9.06
N LEU A 2 -3.10 -18.80 9.05
CA LEU A 2 -3.35 -17.45 8.55
C LEU A 2 -3.42 -17.41 7.02
N THR A 3 -4.48 -16.80 6.48
CA THR A 3 -4.61 -16.50 5.04
C THR A 3 -4.72 -14.99 4.87
N LEU A 4 -3.83 -14.40 4.09
CA LEU A 4 -3.86 -12.99 3.70
C LEU A 4 -4.61 -12.85 2.38
N TYR A 5 -5.66 -12.03 2.39
CA TYR A 5 -6.41 -11.64 1.20
C TYR A 5 -6.06 -10.21 0.82
N SER A 6 -5.52 -10.03 -0.39
CA SER A 6 -5.10 -8.73 -0.86
C SER A 6 -5.18 -8.61 -2.38
N TYR A 7 -4.81 -7.44 -2.93
CA TYR A 7 -4.82 -7.25 -4.38
C TYR A 7 -3.71 -8.07 -5.06
N PRO A 8 -3.89 -8.42 -6.34
CA PRO A 8 -2.88 -9.13 -7.12
C PRO A 8 -1.57 -8.33 -7.24
N GLU A 9 -0.52 -9.09 -7.57
CA GLU A 9 0.78 -8.49 -7.89
C GLU A 9 0.70 -7.57 -9.11
N LEU A 10 1.59 -6.56 -9.14
CA LEU A 10 1.78 -5.68 -10.27
C LEU A 10 3.19 -5.10 -10.20
N PHE A 11 3.85 -4.91 -11.33
CA PHE A 11 5.22 -4.37 -11.40
C PHE A 11 6.25 -5.14 -10.57
N GLY A 12 6.05 -6.44 -10.40
CA GLY A 12 6.98 -7.30 -9.65
C GLY A 12 6.89 -7.20 -8.13
N VAL A 13 5.87 -6.53 -7.58
CA VAL A 13 5.60 -6.52 -6.14
C VAL A 13 4.39 -7.42 -5.81
N ALA A 14 4.44 -8.08 -4.67
CA ALA A 14 3.47 -9.11 -4.28
C ALA A 14 2.03 -8.61 -4.09
N ASP A 15 1.84 -7.31 -3.97
CA ASP A 15 0.53 -6.65 -3.88
C ASP A 15 0.65 -5.25 -4.49
N ASN A 16 -0.27 -4.89 -5.35
CA ASN A 16 -0.27 -3.56 -5.97
C ASN A 16 -0.79 -2.44 -5.04
N ASN A 17 -1.30 -2.79 -3.86
CA ASN A 17 -1.75 -1.85 -2.83
C ASN A 17 -0.73 -1.77 -1.69
N GLY A 18 -0.31 -0.56 -1.32
CA GLY A 18 0.71 -0.35 -0.29
C GLY A 18 0.34 -0.94 1.09
N TYR A 19 -0.93 -0.95 1.47
CA TYR A 19 -1.36 -1.54 2.75
C TYR A 19 -1.29 -3.07 2.74
N GLY A 20 -1.66 -3.72 1.62
CA GLY A 20 -1.52 -5.16 1.48
C GLY A 20 -0.05 -5.57 1.41
N LEU A 21 0.77 -4.83 0.66
CA LEU A 21 2.21 -5.05 0.59
C LEU A 21 2.90 -4.90 1.96
N LYS A 22 2.46 -3.92 2.79
CA LYS A 22 2.93 -3.73 4.17
C LYS A 22 2.68 -4.98 5.03
N VAL A 23 1.46 -5.53 5.00
CA VAL A 23 1.13 -6.76 5.74
C VAL A 23 1.92 -7.95 5.23
N TYR A 24 1.99 -8.12 3.90
CA TYR A 24 2.77 -9.18 3.28
C TYR A 24 4.25 -9.13 3.71
N ALA A 25 4.87 -7.96 3.60
CA ALA A 25 6.26 -7.77 3.97
C ALA A 25 6.49 -8.04 5.47
N PHE A 26 5.60 -7.56 6.33
CA PHE A 26 5.67 -7.81 7.77
C PHE A 26 5.63 -9.31 8.09
N LEU A 27 4.64 -10.03 7.55
CA LEU A 27 4.50 -11.47 7.78
C LEU A 27 5.73 -12.25 7.31
N LYS A 28 6.30 -11.88 6.15
CA LYS A 28 7.54 -12.48 5.63
C LYS A 28 8.73 -12.21 6.54
N LEU A 29 8.94 -10.96 6.96
CA LEU A 29 10.05 -10.57 7.85
C LEU A 29 9.93 -11.24 9.22
N ALA A 30 8.71 -11.31 9.75
CA ALA A 30 8.42 -11.98 11.03
C ALA A 30 8.42 -13.52 10.93
N ARG A 31 8.59 -14.08 9.73
CA ARG A 31 8.58 -15.52 9.45
C ARG A 31 7.29 -16.21 9.91
N VAL A 32 6.17 -15.49 9.87
CA VAL A 32 4.84 -16.07 10.13
C VAL A 32 4.42 -16.86 8.90
N PRO A 33 4.09 -18.16 9.02
CA PRO A 33 3.56 -18.92 7.90
C PRO A 33 2.17 -18.42 7.50
N PHE A 34 1.95 -18.14 6.22
CA PHE A 34 0.65 -17.72 5.71
C PHE A 34 0.44 -18.15 4.26
N VAL A 35 -0.82 -18.28 3.87
CA VAL A 35 -1.25 -18.39 2.49
C VAL A 35 -1.59 -16.98 1.99
N HIS A 36 -1.22 -16.67 0.75
CA HIS A 36 -1.53 -15.38 0.12
C HIS A 36 -2.55 -15.61 -1.00
N GLU A 37 -3.75 -15.08 -0.83
CA GLU A 37 -4.84 -15.16 -1.79
C GLU A 37 -5.09 -13.80 -2.44
N HIS A 38 -5.11 -13.77 -3.75
CA HIS A 38 -5.35 -12.55 -4.51
C HIS A 38 -6.82 -12.39 -4.85
N VAL A 39 -7.40 -11.26 -4.43
CA VAL A 39 -8.80 -10.95 -4.67
C VAL A 39 -8.97 -9.50 -5.13
N PHE A 40 -10.01 -9.25 -5.93
CA PHE A 40 -10.47 -7.89 -6.27
C PHE A 40 -11.71 -7.49 -5.48
N ASP A 41 -12.54 -8.48 -5.13
CA ASP A 41 -13.74 -8.26 -4.35
C ASP A 41 -13.41 -8.17 -2.85
N ALA A 42 -13.67 -7.01 -2.28
CA ALA A 42 -13.45 -6.74 -0.87
C ALA A 42 -14.71 -6.94 -0.01
N SER A 43 -15.79 -7.50 -0.56
CA SER A 43 -17.08 -7.65 0.14
C SER A 43 -16.98 -8.50 1.41
N ALA A 44 -16.09 -9.49 1.45
CA ALA A 44 -15.82 -10.31 2.63
C ALA A 44 -14.95 -9.61 3.69
N ALA A 45 -14.33 -8.50 3.37
CA ALA A 45 -13.51 -7.74 4.33
C ALA A 45 -14.38 -7.02 5.34
N PRO A 46 -14.01 -6.96 6.64
CA PRO A 46 -14.82 -6.33 7.70
C PRO A 46 -15.20 -4.88 7.43
N ARG A 47 -14.40 -4.15 6.65
CA ARG A 47 -14.61 -2.74 6.27
C ARG A 47 -14.83 -2.55 4.76
N GLY A 48 -15.07 -3.64 4.01
CA GLY A 48 -15.15 -3.57 2.55
C GLY A 48 -13.83 -3.08 1.90
N GLN A 49 -12.69 -3.31 2.54
CA GLN A 49 -11.38 -2.83 2.09
C GLN A 49 -10.31 -3.91 2.26
N LEU A 50 -9.40 -4.00 1.29
CA LEU A 50 -8.22 -4.85 1.36
C LEU A 50 -7.03 -4.08 1.97
N PRO A 51 -6.12 -4.77 2.68
CA PRO A 51 -6.11 -6.20 2.95
C PRO A 51 -7.01 -6.61 4.12
N TYR A 52 -7.33 -7.90 4.19
CA TYR A 52 -7.82 -8.55 5.40
C TYR A 52 -7.16 -9.93 5.55
N VAL A 53 -7.18 -10.47 6.75
CA VAL A 53 -6.74 -11.84 6.99
C VAL A 53 -7.87 -12.68 7.58
N VAL A 54 -7.81 -13.97 7.33
CA VAL A 54 -8.58 -14.97 8.07
C VAL A 54 -7.58 -15.83 8.83
N ASP A 55 -7.70 -15.90 10.16
CA ASP A 55 -6.80 -16.65 11.00
C ASP A 55 -7.57 -17.47 12.03
N ASP A 56 -7.56 -18.81 11.85
CA ASP A 56 -8.34 -19.77 12.64
C ASP A 56 -9.85 -19.42 12.71
N GLY A 57 -10.40 -18.92 11.58
CA GLY A 57 -11.81 -18.57 11.44
C GLY A 57 -12.17 -17.14 11.86
N GLU A 58 -11.25 -16.39 12.44
CA GLU A 58 -11.42 -14.97 12.74
C GLU A 58 -11.03 -14.12 11.52
N THR A 59 -11.90 -13.19 11.12
CA THR A 59 -11.64 -12.26 10.01
C THR A 59 -11.24 -10.89 10.56
N ILE A 60 -10.04 -10.42 10.18
CA ILE A 60 -9.43 -9.20 10.70
C ILE A 60 -9.06 -8.30 9.51
N GLY A 61 -9.58 -7.08 9.51
CA GLY A 61 -9.27 -6.05 8.53
C GLY A 61 -8.40 -4.95 9.13
N ASP A 62 -7.90 -4.06 8.27
CA ASP A 62 -6.97 -2.97 8.58
C ASP A 62 -5.53 -3.43 8.84
N SER A 63 -4.59 -2.84 8.09
CA SER A 63 -3.18 -3.30 8.09
C SER A 63 -2.51 -3.22 9.46
N GLU A 64 -2.79 -2.18 10.26
CA GLU A 64 -2.22 -2.05 11.61
C GLU A 64 -2.83 -3.07 12.57
N THR A 65 -4.16 -3.27 12.49
CA THR A 65 -4.87 -4.26 13.30
C THR A 65 -4.40 -5.67 12.99
N ILE A 66 -4.18 -5.99 11.71
CA ILE A 66 -3.63 -7.29 11.29
C ILE A 66 -2.23 -7.51 11.85
N ILE A 67 -1.35 -6.50 11.77
CA ILE A 67 0.01 -6.57 12.32
C ILE A 67 -0.02 -6.76 13.83
N ALA A 68 -0.86 -5.99 14.54
CA ALA A 68 -1.00 -6.11 16.00
C ALA A 68 -1.53 -7.49 16.40
N HIS A 69 -2.51 -8.04 15.67
CA HIS A 69 -2.99 -9.41 15.88
C HIS A 69 -1.87 -10.44 15.69
N ALA A 70 -1.10 -10.33 14.59
CA ALA A 70 -0.01 -11.25 14.33
C ALA A 70 1.07 -11.20 15.44
N ILE A 71 1.43 -9.99 15.90
CA ILE A 71 2.39 -9.83 17.03
C ILE A 71 1.88 -10.55 18.28
N ALA A 72 0.62 -10.31 18.63
CA ALA A 72 0.04 -10.89 19.86
C ALA A 72 -0.11 -12.42 19.75
N LYS A 73 -0.73 -12.91 18.66
CA LYS A 73 -1.06 -14.32 18.49
C LYS A 73 0.17 -15.20 18.34
N TYR A 74 1.13 -14.76 17.52
CA TYR A 74 2.36 -15.51 17.25
C TYR A 74 3.50 -15.16 18.20
N ARG A 75 3.24 -14.32 19.23
CA ARG A 75 4.21 -13.89 20.26
C ARG A 75 5.50 -13.34 19.65
N LEU A 76 5.34 -12.49 18.64
CA LEU A 76 6.49 -11.95 17.93
C LEU A 76 7.24 -10.93 18.77
N THR A 77 8.57 -10.98 18.70
CA THR A 77 9.46 -10.09 19.46
C THR A 77 10.17 -9.07 18.58
N ILE A 78 9.71 -8.88 17.35
CA ILE A 78 10.37 -8.05 16.34
C ILE A 78 10.68 -6.63 16.82
N ASP A 79 9.79 -6.03 17.63
CA ASP A 79 9.93 -4.69 18.20
C ASP A 79 10.06 -4.70 19.74
N ALA A 80 10.36 -5.85 20.35
CA ALA A 80 10.39 -5.97 21.81
C ALA A 80 11.49 -5.12 22.45
N ALA A 81 12.62 -4.95 21.77
CA ALA A 81 13.78 -4.19 22.24
C ALA A 81 13.64 -2.67 22.11
N LEU A 82 12.60 -2.16 21.44
CA LEU A 82 12.43 -0.73 21.22
C LEU A 82 12.10 0.00 22.54
N SER A 83 12.82 1.08 22.84
CA SER A 83 12.49 2.00 23.93
C SER A 83 11.13 2.70 23.67
N PRO A 84 10.50 3.28 24.73
CA PRO A 84 9.28 4.06 24.54
C PRO A 84 9.42 5.22 23.55
N GLU A 85 10.57 5.86 23.47
CA GLU A 85 10.86 6.91 22.51
C GLU A 85 10.97 6.37 21.07
N GLN A 86 11.67 5.27 20.88
CA GLN A 86 11.74 4.60 19.59
C GLN A 86 10.38 4.13 19.09
N ARG A 87 9.50 3.63 19.99
CA ARG A 87 8.11 3.27 19.63
C ARG A 87 7.30 4.47 19.18
N ARG A 88 7.44 5.64 19.85
CA ARG A 88 6.79 6.89 19.42
C ARG A 88 7.30 7.32 18.04
N THR A 89 8.60 7.30 17.82
CA THR A 89 9.21 7.62 16.53
C THR A 89 8.73 6.67 15.43
N ASN A 90 8.73 5.37 15.71
CA ASN A 90 8.22 4.36 14.78
C ASN A 90 6.76 4.63 14.39
N HIS A 91 5.91 4.97 15.36
CA HIS A 91 4.53 5.33 15.07
C HIS A 91 4.40 6.56 14.17
N LEU A 92 5.17 7.61 14.42
CA LEU A 92 5.16 8.83 13.60
C LEU A 92 5.63 8.54 12.16
N VAL A 93 6.72 7.76 12.02
CA VAL A 93 7.23 7.35 10.71
C VAL A 93 6.19 6.52 9.96
N THR A 94 5.53 5.57 10.64
CA THR A 94 4.48 4.74 10.02
C THR A 94 3.34 5.62 9.51
N ARG A 95 2.87 6.59 10.29
CA ARG A 95 1.81 7.52 9.84
C ARG A 95 2.24 8.36 8.63
N MET A 96 3.46 8.85 8.63
CA MET A 96 4.02 9.58 7.49
C MET A 96 4.08 8.70 6.23
N LEU A 97 4.49 7.45 6.37
CA LEU A 97 4.56 6.51 5.25
C LEU A 97 3.17 6.10 4.73
N ASP A 98 2.19 5.96 5.60
CA ASP A 98 0.80 5.69 5.20
C ASP A 98 0.22 6.80 4.31
N ASP A 99 0.60 8.06 4.52
CA ASP A 99 0.19 9.19 3.68
C ASP A 99 0.78 9.12 2.26
N LEU A 100 1.92 8.47 2.06
CA LEU A 100 2.50 8.25 0.73
C LEU A 100 1.60 7.38 -0.17
N TYR A 101 0.72 6.57 0.42
CA TYR A 101 -0.28 5.82 -0.34
C TYR A 101 -1.11 6.73 -1.25
N TRP A 102 -1.51 7.90 -0.77
CA TRP A 102 -2.34 8.82 -1.55
C TRP A 102 -1.58 9.44 -2.72
N VAL A 103 -0.29 9.72 -2.55
CA VAL A 103 0.58 10.23 -3.63
C VAL A 103 0.75 9.15 -4.69
N MET A 104 1.05 7.92 -4.29
CA MET A 104 1.14 6.78 -5.20
C MET A 104 -0.18 6.52 -5.93
N SER A 105 -1.29 6.51 -5.20
CA SER A 105 -2.62 6.30 -5.76
C SER A 105 -2.97 7.39 -6.78
N TYR A 106 -2.71 8.66 -6.46
CA TYR A 106 -2.92 9.77 -7.39
C TYR A 106 -2.11 9.61 -8.67
N SER A 107 -0.83 9.26 -8.58
CA SER A 107 0.03 9.08 -9.75
C SER A 107 -0.49 7.97 -10.68
N ARG A 108 -1.02 6.89 -10.11
CA ARG A 108 -1.58 5.76 -10.87
C ARG A 108 -2.91 6.08 -11.54
N TRP A 109 -3.81 6.75 -10.84
CA TRP A 109 -5.20 6.88 -11.29
C TRP A 109 -5.53 8.22 -11.96
N LYS A 110 -4.74 9.26 -11.71
CA LYS A 110 -5.10 10.63 -12.14
C LYS A 110 -3.98 11.41 -12.81
N ASP A 111 -2.72 11.06 -12.60
CA ASP A 111 -1.62 11.75 -13.26
C ASP A 111 -1.44 11.22 -14.68
N ASP A 112 -1.70 12.07 -15.69
CA ASP A 112 -1.67 11.69 -17.10
C ASP A 112 -0.28 11.19 -17.57
N ARG A 113 0.78 11.46 -16.82
CA ARG A 113 2.13 10.95 -17.11
C ARG A 113 2.28 9.46 -16.81
N TYR A 114 1.57 8.96 -15.80
CA TYR A 114 1.73 7.58 -15.29
C TYR A 114 0.49 6.71 -15.51
N TYR A 115 -0.70 7.33 -15.61
CA TYR A 115 -1.96 6.61 -15.75
C TYR A 115 -1.97 5.65 -16.95
N PRO A 116 -1.51 6.03 -18.18
CA PRO A 116 -1.55 5.10 -19.31
C PRO A 116 -0.73 3.84 -19.06
N ALA A 117 0.50 3.97 -18.54
CA ALA A 117 1.37 2.83 -18.25
C ALA A 117 0.78 1.94 -17.15
N PHE A 118 0.20 2.53 -16.10
CA PHE A 118 -0.48 1.79 -15.05
C PHE A 118 -1.69 1.03 -15.58
N ARG A 119 -2.56 1.69 -16.34
CA ARG A 119 -3.75 1.08 -16.96
C ARG A 119 -3.37 -0.12 -17.83
N ASP A 120 -2.41 0.07 -18.72
CA ASP A 120 -2.05 -0.95 -19.70
C ASP A 120 -1.41 -2.16 -19.01
N ALA A 121 -0.53 -1.96 -18.03
CA ALA A 121 0.04 -3.04 -17.23
C ALA A 121 -1.01 -3.78 -16.40
N PHE A 122 -1.95 -3.03 -15.80
CA PHE A 122 -3.01 -3.60 -14.98
C PHE A 122 -3.94 -4.50 -15.81
N ILE A 123 -4.42 -4.01 -16.96
CA ILE A 123 -5.29 -4.78 -17.86
C ILE A 123 -4.56 -5.98 -18.46
N ALA A 124 -3.27 -5.85 -18.79
CA ALA A 124 -2.49 -6.95 -19.34
C ALA A 124 -2.32 -8.11 -18.34
N GLN A 125 -2.16 -7.80 -17.05
CA GLN A 125 -1.99 -8.80 -16.00
C GLN A 125 -3.31 -9.35 -15.46
N HIS A 126 -4.39 -8.60 -15.55
CA HIS A 126 -5.68 -8.92 -14.94
C HIS A 126 -6.80 -8.99 -15.96
N LYS A 127 -6.74 -10.00 -16.84
CA LYS A 127 -7.67 -10.21 -17.96
C LYS A 127 -9.15 -10.36 -17.57
N GLN A 128 -9.44 -10.64 -16.30
CA GLN A 128 -10.79 -10.71 -15.74
C GLN A 128 -11.43 -9.34 -15.52
N ILE A 129 -10.64 -8.25 -15.60
CA ILE A 129 -11.14 -6.88 -15.46
C ILE A 129 -11.30 -6.28 -16.85
N ASP A 130 -12.52 -5.92 -17.19
CA ASP A 130 -12.82 -5.23 -18.42
C ASP A 130 -12.53 -3.71 -18.33
N ALA A 131 -12.55 -3.04 -19.47
CA ALA A 131 -12.29 -1.60 -19.54
C ALA A 131 -13.31 -0.77 -18.73
N ASP A 132 -14.57 -1.22 -18.66
CA ASP A 132 -15.63 -0.53 -17.92
C ASP A 132 -15.41 -0.63 -16.42
N GLY A 133 -15.04 -1.80 -15.92
CA GLY A 133 -14.65 -2.01 -14.52
C GLY A 133 -13.45 -1.15 -14.11
N PHE A 134 -12.47 -0.99 -15.03
CA PHE A 134 -11.32 -0.15 -14.79
C PHE A 134 -11.67 1.35 -14.72
N GLU A 135 -12.53 1.85 -15.63
CA GLU A 135 -12.98 3.24 -15.60
C GLU A 135 -13.85 3.55 -14.36
N LYS A 136 -14.67 2.61 -13.90
CA LYS A 136 -15.40 2.71 -12.61
C LYS A 136 -14.42 2.83 -11.43
N ALA A 137 -13.37 2.02 -11.41
CA ALA A 137 -12.33 2.10 -10.38
C ALA A 137 -11.58 3.44 -10.43
N LYS A 138 -11.29 3.97 -11.62
CA LYS A 138 -10.70 5.31 -11.81
C LYS A 138 -11.60 6.42 -11.27
N ALA A 139 -12.89 6.38 -11.59
CA ALA A 139 -13.87 7.36 -11.12
C ALA A 139 -13.96 7.33 -9.58
N TYR A 140 -14.06 6.14 -8.99
CA TYR A 140 -14.08 5.96 -7.53
C TYR A 140 -12.84 6.53 -6.85
N ASN A 141 -11.64 6.21 -7.33
CA ASN A 141 -10.40 6.73 -6.76
C ASN A 141 -10.29 8.26 -6.93
N SER A 142 -10.71 8.79 -8.09
CA SER A 142 -10.66 10.22 -8.38
C SER A 142 -11.50 11.07 -7.41
N GLN A 143 -12.64 10.58 -6.95
CA GLN A 143 -13.47 11.25 -5.95
C GLN A 143 -12.77 11.34 -4.58
N ARG A 144 -12.06 10.28 -4.19
CA ARG A 144 -11.37 10.21 -2.89
C ARG A 144 -10.27 11.26 -2.74
N TYR A 145 -9.58 11.63 -3.83
CA TYR A 145 -8.50 12.64 -3.79
C TYR A 145 -9.00 14.03 -3.38
N HIS A 146 -10.23 14.38 -3.74
CA HIS A 146 -10.82 15.64 -3.34
C HIS A 146 -10.96 15.73 -1.81
N PHE A 147 -11.48 14.68 -1.18
CA PHE A 147 -11.64 14.63 0.28
C PHE A 147 -10.31 14.58 1.03
N GLN A 148 -9.29 13.95 0.45
CA GLN A 148 -7.95 13.87 1.03
C GLN A 148 -7.10 15.13 0.76
N GLY A 149 -7.60 16.10 0.01
CA GLY A 149 -6.88 17.33 -0.31
C GLY A 149 -5.67 17.17 -1.23
N ILE A 150 -5.46 15.99 -1.80
CA ILE A 150 -4.24 15.65 -2.56
C ILE A 150 -4.02 16.58 -3.77
N GLY A 151 -5.08 17.04 -4.41
CA GLY A 151 -4.97 17.97 -5.55
C GLY A 151 -4.37 19.33 -5.21
N ARG A 152 -4.45 19.78 -3.96
CA ARG A 152 -3.94 21.09 -3.52
C ARG A 152 -2.44 21.04 -3.16
N TYR A 153 -1.90 19.87 -2.85
CA TYR A 153 -0.50 19.70 -2.39
C TYR A 153 0.44 19.21 -3.50
N ARG A 154 -0.07 19.03 -4.73
CA ARG A 154 0.68 18.47 -5.87
C ARG A 154 2.05 19.12 -6.10
N CYS A 155 2.17 20.43 -5.89
CA CYS A 155 3.42 21.16 -6.17
C CYS A 155 4.46 21.08 -5.02
N ARG A 156 4.03 20.90 -3.77
CA ARG A 156 4.95 20.91 -2.63
C ARG A 156 5.54 19.52 -2.34
N HIS A 157 4.74 18.46 -2.35
CA HIS A 157 5.22 17.12 -1.99
C HIS A 157 6.07 16.48 -3.10
N LEU A 158 5.72 16.68 -4.38
CA LEU A 158 6.58 16.22 -5.48
C LEU A 158 7.92 16.97 -5.53
N ARG A 159 7.95 18.24 -5.13
CA ARG A 159 9.17 19.00 -5.01
C ARG A 159 10.04 18.49 -3.87
N LEU A 160 9.48 18.24 -2.69
CA LEU A 160 10.19 17.67 -1.54
C LEU A 160 10.70 16.25 -1.82
N HIS A 161 9.93 15.42 -2.53
CA HIS A 161 10.38 14.07 -2.89
C HIS A 161 11.51 14.10 -3.92
N ARG A 162 11.46 15.04 -4.88
CA ARG A 162 12.55 15.24 -5.84
C ARG A 162 13.81 15.78 -5.15
N GLU A 163 13.65 16.73 -4.24
CA GLU A 163 14.76 17.28 -3.46
C GLU A 163 15.35 16.23 -2.50
N TYR A 164 14.52 15.35 -1.91
CA TYR A 164 15.00 14.26 -1.06
C TYR A 164 15.76 13.20 -1.85
N LEU A 165 15.29 12.83 -3.04
CA LEU A 165 16.00 11.91 -3.94
C LEU A 165 17.32 12.51 -4.44
N LEU A 166 17.36 13.81 -4.75
CA LEU A 166 18.58 14.52 -5.16
C LEU A 166 19.58 14.70 -4.01
N LEU A 167 19.12 14.74 -2.76
CA LEU A 167 19.98 14.80 -1.58
C LEU A 167 20.50 13.42 -1.15
N SER A 168 19.83 12.34 -1.55
CA SER A 168 20.26 10.97 -1.25
C SER A 168 21.14 10.34 -2.32
N ASP A 169 21.23 10.96 -3.52
CA ASP A 169 22.10 10.54 -4.61
C ASP A 169 22.78 11.76 -5.26
N PRO A 170 24.01 12.10 -4.80
CA PRO A 170 24.77 13.23 -5.35
C PRO A 170 25.12 13.07 -6.83
N ASP A 171 25.11 11.85 -7.38
CA ASP A 171 25.44 11.60 -8.78
C ASP A 171 24.24 11.77 -9.72
N ALA A 172 23.00 11.79 -9.21
CA ALA A 172 21.80 12.04 -10.01
C ALA A 172 21.64 13.49 -10.50
N ALA A 173 22.48 14.40 -10.05
CA ALA A 173 22.43 15.83 -10.41
C ALA A 173 23.07 16.14 -11.78
N GLU A 174 23.83 15.24 -12.39
CA GLU A 174 24.50 15.47 -13.67
C GLU A 174 23.68 15.14 -14.92
N ASP A 175 22.60 14.38 -14.79
CA ASP A 175 21.78 13.88 -15.93
C ASP A 175 20.58 14.81 -16.30
N VAL A 176 20.48 16.00 -15.72
CA VAL A 176 19.36 16.94 -15.92
C VAL A 176 19.86 18.33 -16.35
N ARG A 177 20.79 18.36 -17.32
CA ARG A 177 21.10 19.61 -18.04
C ARG A 177 20.72 19.50 -19.51
#